data_17e3d4274fb6aa8723b17ef290e3010a
#
_entry.id   17e3d4274fb6aa8723b17ef290e3010a
#
_cell.length_a   1.000
_cell.length_b   1.000
_cell.length_c   1.000
_cell.angle_alpha   90.00
_cell.angle_beta   90.00
_cell.angle_gamma   90.00
#
_symmetry.space_group_name_H-M   'P 1'
#
loop_
_entity.id
_entity.type
_entity.pdbx_description
1 polymer ?
#
loop_
_entity_poly.entity_id
_entity_poly.type
_entity_poly.pdbx_seq_one_letter_code
_entity_poly.pdbx_strand_id
1 'polypeptide(L)'
;NYFQRPSERYGFVSYANYNINETTKLYTEFGFHDDRTVAQIAPSGLFGLDLSGANAVSCANPLLTASWRTALGCTGTTGTASAFILRRNVEGGGRQDDIRHTSYRGVIGVKGEFAKVWNYDAYAYEGKVVYQETYKNDSSLARSYLAMDAVLDAGGNVVCRSGAPGCL
;
A
#
# COMPACT_ATOMS: atom_id res chain seq x y z
N ASN A 1 -11.63 10.93 -3.23
CA ASN A 1 -11.03 10.63 -4.54
C ASN A 1 -10.49 11.91 -5.15
N TYR A 2 -9.30 11.86 -5.71
CA TYR A 2 -8.71 12.97 -6.46
C TYR A 2 -9.29 13.00 -7.88
N PHE A 3 -9.64 14.18 -8.37
CA PHE A 3 -9.90 14.38 -9.79
C PHE A 3 -8.61 14.22 -10.61
N GLN A 4 -7.51 14.76 -10.08
CA GLN A 4 -6.17 14.56 -10.58
C GLN A 4 -5.28 14.08 -9.43
N ARG A 5 -4.54 13.01 -9.63
CA ARG A 5 -3.64 12.45 -8.62
C ARG A 5 -2.45 13.37 -8.42
N PRO A 6 -2.05 13.65 -7.17
CA PRO A 6 -0.75 14.27 -6.89
C PRO A 6 0.37 13.46 -7.53
N SER A 7 1.24 14.11 -8.26
CA SER A 7 2.37 13.47 -8.93
C SER A 7 3.57 14.40 -8.92
N GLU A 8 4.70 13.88 -8.50
CA GLU A 8 5.98 14.55 -8.52
C GLU A 8 6.91 13.76 -9.44
N ARG A 9 7.65 14.46 -10.30
CA ARG A 9 8.56 13.82 -11.26
C ARG A 9 9.85 14.61 -11.36
N TYR A 10 10.95 13.90 -11.26
CA TYR A 10 12.29 14.42 -11.43
C TYR A 10 13.02 13.58 -12.47
N GLY A 11 13.68 14.22 -13.40
CA GLY A 11 14.44 13.51 -14.42
C GLY A 11 15.70 14.28 -14.79
N PHE A 12 16.76 13.54 -15.04
CA PHE A 12 18.00 14.05 -15.55
C PHE A 12 18.53 13.11 -16.64
N VAL A 13 18.94 13.68 -17.75
CA VAL A 13 19.54 12.92 -18.84
C VAL A 13 20.83 13.63 -19.28
N SER A 14 21.89 12.88 -19.45
CA SER A 14 23.19 13.38 -19.90
C SER A 14 23.69 12.54 -21.08
N TYR A 15 24.24 13.23 -22.05
CA TYR A 15 24.89 12.62 -23.21
C TYR A 15 26.27 13.19 -23.33
N ALA A 16 27.28 12.33 -23.58
CA ALA A 16 28.60 12.74 -23.89
C ALA A 16 29.13 11.96 -25.11
N ASN A 17 29.91 12.63 -25.93
CA ASN A 17 30.54 12.05 -27.10
C ASN A 17 32.00 12.48 -27.16
N TYR A 18 32.85 11.56 -27.55
CA TYR A 18 34.28 11.82 -27.80
C TYR A 18 34.73 11.20 -29.12
N ASN A 19 35.27 12.01 -30.00
CA ASN A 19 35.82 11.52 -31.24
C ASN A 19 37.21 10.95 -30.99
N ILE A 20 37.37 9.62 -31.10
CA ILE A 20 38.65 8.95 -30.96
C ILE A 20 39.53 9.27 -32.16
N ASN A 21 38.93 9.27 -33.36
CA ASN A 21 39.52 9.67 -34.61
C ASN A 21 38.40 10.14 -35.57
N GLU A 22 38.75 10.38 -36.87
CA GLU A 22 37.79 10.88 -37.85
C GLU A 22 36.64 9.92 -38.14
N THR A 23 36.84 8.62 -37.95
CA THR A 23 35.84 7.58 -38.27
C THR A 23 35.24 6.89 -37.06
N THR A 24 35.74 7.15 -35.85
CA THR A 24 35.33 6.43 -34.64
C THR A 24 34.94 7.39 -33.52
N LYS A 25 33.77 7.19 -32.94
CA LYS A 25 33.22 7.97 -31.84
C LYS A 25 32.87 7.09 -30.68
N LEU A 26 33.37 7.45 -29.51
CA LEU A 26 32.84 6.94 -28.20
C LEU A 26 31.65 7.78 -27.80
N TYR A 27 30.64 7.15 -27.24
CA TYR A 27 29.49 7.85 -26.64
C TYR A 27 29.09 7.23 -25.33
N THR A 28 28.49 8.04 -24.48
CA THR A 28 27.84 7.60 -23.24
C THR A 28 26.55 8.34 -23.03
N GLU A 29 25.59 7.64 -22.46
CA GLU A 29 24.31 8.18 -22.04
C GLU A 29 24.09 7.82 -20.58
N PHE A 30 23.61 8.76 -19.80
CA PHE A 30 23.14 8.51 -18.45
C PHE A 30 21.74 9.10 -18.28
N GLY A 31 20.83 8.31 -17.76
CA GLY A 31 19.47 8.72 -17.45
C GLY A 31 19.13 8.38 -16.01
N PHE A 32 18.52 9.34 -15.34
CA PHE A 32 17.88 9.18 -14.04
C PHE A 32 16.45 9.67 -14.15
N HIS A 33 15.52 8.92 -13.60
CA HIS A 33 14.12 9.32 -13.50
C HIS A 33 13.54 8.83 -12.18
N ASP A 34 12.83 9.73 -11.50
CA ASP A 34 12.09 9.43 -10.26
C ASP A 34 10.69 9.99 -10.39
N ASP A 35 9.69 9.16 -10.23
CA ASP A 35 8.31 9.59 -10.16
C ASP A 35 7.59 9.02 -8.94
N ARG A 36 6.78 9.85 -8.32
CA ARG A 36 5.93 9.49 -7.20
C ARG A 36 4.51 9.93 -7.46
N THR A 37 3.58 9.03 -7.18
CA THR A 37 2.15 9.29 -7.28
C THR A 37 1.44 8.76 -6.04
N VAL A 38 0.52 9.56 -5.48
CA VAL A 38 -0.37 9.12 -4.41
C VAL A 38 -1.78 8.95 -4.97
N ALA A 39 -2.22 7.71 -5.08
CA ALA A 39 -3.61 7.39 -5.40
C ALA A 39 -4.45 7.34 -4.12
N GLN A 40 -5.62 7.95 -4.13
CA GLN A 40 -6.54 7.89 -3.00
C GLN A 40 -7.93 7.47 -3.47
N ILE A 41 -8.53 6.53 -2.72
CA ILE A 41 -9.89 6.05 -2.95
C ILE A 41 -10.71 6.20 -1.66
N ALA A 42 -11.95 5.74 -1.70
CA ALA A 42 -12.84 5.77 -0.56
C ALA A 42 -12.21 5.10 0.70
N PRO A 43 -12.62 5.49 1.91
CA PRO A 43 -12.19 4.84 3.13
C PRO A 43 -12.35 3.33 3.10
N SER A 44 -11.54 2.62 3.86
CA SER A 44 -11.66 1.16 4.03
C SER A 44 -13.02 0.78 4.62
N GLY A 45 -13.38 -0.47 4.49
CA GLY A 45 -14.62 -0.98 5.05
C GLY A 45 -14.51 -2.45 5.43
N LEU A 46 -15.31 -2.82 6.42
CA LEU A 46 -15.55 -4.19 6.81
C LEU A 46 -16.81 -4.65 6.08
N PHE A 47 -16.64 -5.20 4.88
CA PHE A 47 -17.74 -5.71 4.07
C PHE A 47 -17.71 -7.24 4.11
N GLY A 48 -18.47 -7.80 5.04
CA GLY A 48 -18.56 -9.24 5.23
C GLY A 48 -17.75 -9.76 6.41
N LEU A 49 -17.58 -8.96 7.47
CA LEU A 49 -17.00 -9.47 8.72
C LEU A 49 -18.02 -10.41 9.35
N ASP A 50 -17.72 -11.70 9.27
CA ASP A 50 -18.56 -12.77 9.83
C ASP A 50 -18.15 -13.02 11.28
N LEU A 51 -19.02 -12.58 12.19
CA LEU A 51 -18.89 -12.79 13.63
C LEU A 51 -19.72 -14.03 14.04
N SER A 52 -19.30 -15.21 13.60
CA SER A 52 -19.89 -16.48 13.97
C SER A 52 -18.85 -17.47 14.49
N GLY A 53 -19.27 -18.59 15.02
CA GLY A 53 -18.38 -19.63 15.54
C GLY A 53 -17.41 -19.08 16.58
N ALA A 54 -16.11 -19.24 16.35
CA ALA A 54 -15.05 -18.77 17.24
C ALA A 54 -14.98 -17.23 17.35
N ASN A 55 -15.52 -16.49 16.38
CA ASN A 55 -15.56 -15.04 16.34
C ASN A 55 -16.92 -14.47 16.77
N ALA A 56 -17.85 -15.30 17.29
CA ALA A 56 -19.17 -14.85 17.69
C ALA A 56 -19.11 -13.78 18.78
N VAL A 57 -20.02 -12.81 18.70
CA VAL A 57 -20.07 -11.69 19.63
C VAL A 57 -20.52 -12.19 21.01
N SER A 58 -19.77 -11.90 22.04
CA SER A 58 -20.17 -12.18 23.40
C SER A 58 -21.36 -11.31 23.81
N CYS A 59 -22.41 -11.90 24.38
CA CYS A 59 -23.54 -11.14 24.96
C CYS A 59 -23.10 -10.29 26.16
N ALA A 60 -21.94 -10.57 26.76
CA ALA A 60 -21.34 -9.75 27.81
C ALA A 60 -20.54 -8.55 27.25
N ASN A 61 -20.39 -8.40 25.93
CA ASN A 61 -19.63 -7.30 25.34
C ASN A 61 -20.19 -5.95 25.80
N PRO A 62 -19.39 -5.12 26.49
CA PRO A 62 -19.84 -3.86 27.09
C PRO A 62 -20.25 -2.80 26.06
N LEU A 63 -19.80 -2.93 24.81
CA LEU A 63 -20.12 -2.01 23.70
C LEU A 63 -21.48 -2.30 23.06
N LEU A 64 -22.13 -3.42 23.37
CA LEU A 64 -23.46 -3.73 22.87
C LEU A 64 -24.51 -2.85 23.55
N THR A 65 -25.20 -2.03 22.78
CA THR A 65 -26.39 -1.30 23.25
C THR A 65 -27.54 -2.25 23.55
N ALA A 66 -28.54 -1.79 24.29
CA ALA A 66 -29.74 -2.58 24.56
C ALA A 66 -30.46 -3.02 23.28
N SER A 67 -30.54 -2.13 22.28
CA SER A 67 -31.13 -2.45 20.96
C SER A 67 -30.39 -3.53 20.23
N TRP A 68 -29.05 -3.48 20.26
CA TRP A 68 -28.20 -4.51 19.63
C TRP A 68 -28.34 -5.86 20.36
N ARG A 69 -28.38 -5.85 21.71
CA ARG A 69 -28.59 -7.09 22.47
C ARG A 69 -29.92 -7.76 22.10
N THR A 70 -30.98 -6.98 22.02
CA THR A 70 -32.29 -7.48 21.59
C THR A 70 -32.25 -8.03 20.16
N ALA A 71 -31.69 -7.29 19.24
CA ALA A 71 -31.60 -7.71 17.83
C ALA A 71 -30.77 -8.98 17.62
N LEU A 72 -29.73 -9.18 18.43
CA LEU A 72 -28.88 -10.37 18.43
C LEU A 72 -29.47 -11.54 19.21
N GLY A 73 -30.60 -11.36 19.90
CA GLY A 73 -31.22 -12.38 20.73
C GLY A 73 -30.52 -12.64 22.08
N CYS A 74 -29.70 -11.70 22.56
CA CYS A 74 -29.03 -11.79 23.85
C CYS A 74 -30.04 -11.49 24.97
N THR A 75 -30.46 -12.51 25.73
CA THR A 75 -31.38 -12.38 26.87
C THR A 75 -30.69 -12.01 28.19
N GLY A 76 -29.37 -11.84 28.19
CA GLY A 76 -28.54 -11.48 29.34
C GLY A 76 -27.10 -11.23 28.93
N THR A 77 -26.16 -11.45 29.84
CA THR A 77 -24.71 -11.29 29.61
C THR A 77 -24.01 -12.63 29.37
N THR A 78 -24.75 -13.72 29.29
CA THR A 78 -24.18 -15.05 28.99
C THR A 78 -24.45 -15.45 27.55
N GLY A 79 -23.56 -16.29 27.02
CA GLY A 79 -23.68 -16.81 25.67
C GLY A 79 -23.05 -15.89 24.61
N THR A 80 -23.22 -16.30 23.38
CA THR A 80 -22.71 -15.62 22.18
C THR A 80 -23.81 -15.52 21.13
N ALA A 81 -23.68 -14.52 20.24
CA ALA A 81 -24.57 -14.32 19.11
C ALA A 81 -23.76 -14.16 17.82
N SER A 82 -24.35 -14.61 16.72
CA SER A 82 -23.76 -14.39 15.39
C SER A 82 -24.22 -13.04 14.84
N ALA A 83 -23.27 -12.33 14.22
CA ALA A 83 -23.52 -11.08 13.55
C ALA A 83 -22.74 -10.99 12.24
N PHE A 84 -23.23 -10.16 11.34
CA PHE A 84 -22.54 -9.86 10.08
C PHE A 84 -22.36 -8.36 9.95
N ILE A 85 -21.12 -7.89 9.89
CA ILE A 85 -20.80 -6.47 9.85
C ILE A 85 -20.59 -6.00 8.41
N LEU A 86 -21.33 -4.95 8.06
CA LEU A 86 -21.20 -4.22 6.80
C LEU A 86 -21.03 -2.73 7.15
N ARG A 87 -19.79 -2.29 7.28
CA ARG A 87 -19.48 -0.93 7.70
C ARG A 87 -18.32 -0.34 6.91
N ARG A 88 -18.46 0.93 6.52
CA ARG A 88 -17.34 1.71 6.00
C ARG A 88 -16.67 2.47 7.15
N ASN A 89 -15.34 2.31 7.26
CA ASN A 89 -14.53 2.90 8.34
C ASN A 89 -14.07 4.30 7.93
N VAL A 90 -14.99 5.25 7.95
CA VAL A 90 -14.72 6.64 7.51
C VAL A 90 -13.71 7.36 8.41
N GLU A 91 -13.56 6.93 9.65
CA GLU A 91 -12.68 7.51 10.65
C GLU A 91 -11.20 7.36 10.29
N GLY A 92 -10.86 6.31 9.53
CA GLY A 92 -9.48 6.06 9.06
C GLY A 92 -9.06 6.93 7.88
N GLY A 93 -9.97 7.73 7.32
CA GLY A 93 -9.71 8.48 6.10
C GLY A 93 -9.69 7.62 4.84
N GLY A 94 -9.41 8.24 3.70
CA GLY A 94 -9.31 7.54 2.42
C GLY A 94 -8.12 6.60 2.37
N ARG A 95 -8.31 5.41 1.79
CA ARG A 95 -7.19 4.49 1.49
C ARG A 95 -6.26 5.13 0.48
N GLN A 96 -4.98 5.02 0.71
CA GLN A 96 -3.96 5.59 -0.15
C GLN A 96 -2.99 4.51 -0.61
N ASP A 97 -2.55 4.68 -1.84
CA ASP A 97 -1.48 3.92 -2.45
C ASP A 97 -0.40 4.90 -2.90
N ASP A 98 0.72 4.90 -2.17
CA ASP A 98 1.87 5.78 -2.37
C ASP A 98 2.90 5.00 -3.17
N ILE A 99 2.95 5.27 -4.46
CA ILE A 99 3.74 4.54 -5.45
C ILE A 99 4.91 5.40 -5.89
N ARG A 100 6.12 4.84 -5.86
CA ARG A 100 7.33 5.50 -6.35
C ARG A 100 8.12 4.58 -7.27
N HIS A 101 8.53 5.12 -8.40
CA HIS A 101 9.44 4.48 -9.34
C HIS A 101 10.71 5.32 -9.45
N THR A 102 11.85 4.69 -9.18
CA THR A 102 13.14 5.31 -9.41
C THR A 102 13.90 4.48 -10.44
N SER A 103 14.31 5.08 -11.55
CA SER A 103 15.02 4.38 -12.61
C SER A 103 16.36 5.03 -12.94
N TYR A 104 17.31 4.17 -13.22
CA TYR A 104 18.65 4.53 -13.66
C TYR A 104 18.96 3.78 -14.96
N ARG A 105 19.60 4.46 -15.91
CA ARG A 105 20.08 3.84 -17.13
C ARG A 105 21.44 4.43 -17.49
N GLY A 106 22.41 3.56 -17.71
CA GLY A 106 23.72 3.90 -18.22
C GLY A 106 23.97 3.18 -19.54
N VAL A 107 24.53 3.87 -20.50
CA VAL A 107 24.97 3.29 -21.79
C VAL A 107 26.38 3.80 -22.06
N ILE A 108 27.24 2.92 -22.52
CA ILE A 108 28.53 3.25 -23.09
C ILE A 108 28.67 2.51 -24.41
N GLY A 109 29.07 3.20 -25.46
CA GLY A 109 29.18 2.59 -26.79
C GLY A 109 30.22 3.24 -27.67
N VAL A 110 30.62 2.52 -28.69
CA VAL A 110 31.51 2.97 -29.73
C VAL A 110 30.86 2.76 -31.08
N LYS A 111 30.86 3.77 -31.91
CA LYS A 111 30.34 3.71 -33.28
C LYS A 111 31.28 4.33 -34.26
N GLY A 112 31.20 3.88 -35.49
CA GLY A 112 32.07 4.41 -36.54
C GLY A 112 31.89 3.71 -37.87
N GLU A 113 32.84 4.00 -38.74
CA GLU A 113 32.93 3.45 -40.08
C GLU A 113 34.21 2.62 -40.23
N PHE A 114 34.09 1.45 -40.86
CA PHE A 114 35.19 0.56 -41.17
C PHE A 114 35.26 0.33 -42.68
N ALA A 115 36.47 0.43 -43.24
CA ALA A 115 36.75 0.22 -44.64
C ALA A 115 35.89 1.09 -45.62
N LYS A 116 35.37 2.23 -45.18
CA LYS A 116 34.52 3.19 -45.95
C LYS A 116 33.20 2.61 -46.48
N VAL A 117 32.82 1.38 -46.05
CA VAL A 117 31.61 0.70 -46.53
C VAL A 117 30.79 0.10 -45.40
N TRP A 118 31.39 -0.11 -44.24
CA TRP A 118 30.72 -0.73 -43.09
C TRP A 118 30.56 0.24 -41.93
N ASN A 119 29.34 0.42 -41.48
CA ASN A 119 29.06 1.15 -40.24
C ASN A 119 28.90 0.16 -39.10
N TYR A 120 29.46 0.48 -37.94
CA TYR A 120 29.29 -0.30 -36.73
C TYR A 120 28.81 0.56 -35.56
N ASP A 121 28.04 -0.04 -34.68
CA ASP A 121 27.63 0.50 -33.38
C ASP A 121 27.61 -0.65 -32.38
N ALA A 122 28.51 -0.60 -31.41
CA ALA A 122 28.58 -1.60 -30.34
C ALA A 122 28.47 -0.89 -29.00
N TYR A 123 27.60 -1.37 -28.16
CA TYR A 123 27.37 -0.75 -26.86
C TYR A 123 27.10 -1.78 -25.78
N ALA A 124 27.35 -1.38 -24.52
CA ALA A 124 26.89 -2.02 -23.33
C ALA A 124 25.94 -1.08 -22.59
N TYR A 125 24.94 -1.63 -21.95
CA TYR A 125 24.04 -0.84 -21.13
C TYR A 125 23.68 -1.58 -19.85
N GLU A 126 23.37 -0.79 -18.82
CA GLU A 126 22.76 -1.27 -17.59
C GLU A 126 21.58 -0.38 -17.25
N GLY A 127 20.51 -0.99 -16.79
CA GLY A 127 19.31 -0.30 -16.34
C GLY A 127 18.75 -0.95 -15.07
N LYS A 128 18.33 -0.11 -14.13
CA LYS A 128 17.70 -0.56 -12.89
C LYS A 128 16.44 0.26 -12.63
N VAL A 129 15.37 -0.43 -12.25
CA VAL A 129 14.15 0.19 -11.74
C VAL A 129 13.92 -0.28 -10.32
N VAL A 130 13.72 0.67 -9.42
CA VAL A 130 13.31 0.42 -8.03
C VAL A 130 11.87 0.84 -7.92
N TYR A 131 11.01 -0.12 -7.59
CA TYR A 131 9.60 0.11 -7.31
C TYR A 131 9.36 0.05 -5.81
N GLN A 132 8.67 1.06 -5.29
CA GLN A 132 8.23 1.12 -3.90
C GLN A 132 6.75 1.42 -3.87
N GLU A 133 6.02 0.67 -3.07
CA GLU A 133 4.59 0.85 -2.84
C GLU A 133 4.30 0.82 -1.35
N THR A 134 3.54 1.79 -0.88
CA THR A 134 3.09 1.84 0.51
C THR A 134 1.60 2.04 0.55
N TYR A 135 0.89 0.98 0.91
CA TYR A 135 -0.56 1.02 1.08
C TYR A 135 -0.91 1.49 2.48
N LYS A 136 -1.79 2.52 2.58
CA LYS A 136 -2.13 3.20 3.83
C LYS A 136 -3.62 3.25 4.05
N ASN A 137 -4.01 3.34 5.33
CA ASN A 137 -5.38 3.55 5.80
C ASN A 137 -6.34 2.42 5.39
N ASP A 138 -5.84 1.20 5.25
CA ASP A 138 -6.71 0.03 5.11
C ASP A 138 -6.89 -0.68 6.43
N SER A 139 -8.03 -1.36 6.57
CA SER A 139 -8.39 -2.07 7.79
C SER A 139 -7.75 -3.46 7.82
N SER A 140 -7.17 -3.82 8.94
CA SER A 140 -6.73 -5.18 9.20
C SER A 140 -7.90 -6.04 9.66
N LEU A 141 -8.26 -7.05 8.88
CA LEU A 141 -9.35 -7.98 9.24
C LEU A 141 -9.06 -8.68 10.57
N ALA A 142 -7.84 -9.15 10.79
CA ALA A 142 -7.46 -9.81 12.03
C ALA A 142 -7.63 -8.90 13.26
N ARG A 143 -7.17 -7.63 13.15
CA ARG A 143 -7.36 -6.67 14.24
C ARG A 143 -8.83 -6.32 14.45
N SER A 144 -9.63 -6.29 13.39
CA SER A 144 -11.07 -6.05 13.49
C SER A 144 -11.77 -7.14 14.29
N TYR A 145 -11.44 -8.40 14.11
CA TYR A 145 -11.95 -9.49 14.94
C TYR A 145 -11.56 -9.31 16.41
N LEU A 146 -10.30 -8.96 16.69
CA LEU A 146 -9.87 -8.73 18.08
C LEU A 146 -10.61 -7.56 18.72
N ALA A 147 -10.85 -6.48 17.99
CA ALA A 147 -11.57 -5.30 18.49
C ALA A 147 -13.08 -5.59 18.75
N MET A 148 -13.67 -6.53 18.04
CA MET A 148 -15.06 -6.93 18.29
C MET A 148 -15.24 -7.75 19.58
N ASP A 149 -14.18 -8.34 20.13
CA ASP A 149 -14.22 -9.09 21.39
C ASP A 149 -13.80 -8.22 22.57
N ALA A 150 -14.61 -7.20 22.86
CA ALA A 150 -14.42 -6.30 23.99
C ALA A 150 -14.99 -6.88 25.29
N VAL A 151 -14.25 -6.64 26.39
CA VAL A 151 -14.62 -7.05 27.76
C VAL A 151 -14.32 -5.92 28.73
N LEU A 152 -14.84 -6.02 29.96
CA LEU A 152 -14.40 -5.17 31.07
C LEU A 152 -13.21 -5.82 31.78
N ASP A 153 -12.19 -5.05 32.09
CA ASP A 153 -11.12 -5.44 32.99
C ASP A 153 -11.54 -5.37 34.46
N ALA A 154 -10.66 -5.71 35.39
CA ALA A 154 -10.92 -5.64 36.81
C ALA A 154 -11.18 -4.21 37.33
N GLY A 155 -10.73 -3.19 36.59
CA GLY A 155 -10.98 -1.78 36.89
C GLY A 155 -12.25 -1.23 36.26
N GLY A 156 -13.01 -2.05 35.51
CA GLY A 156 -14.21 -1.62 34.80
C GLY A 156 -13.93 -0.90 33.46
N ASN A 157 -12.73 -0.92 32.96
CA ASN A 157 -12.39 -0.32 31.67
C ASN A 157 -12.71 -1.30 30.53
N VAL A 158 -13.14 -0.77 29.40
CA VAL A 158 -13.34 -1.55 28.18
C VAL A 158 -11.99 -1.87 27.56
N VAL A 159 -11.70 -3.15 27.41
CA VAL A 159 -10.45 -3.64 26.79
C VAL A 159 -10.74 -4.80 25.84
N CYS A 160 -9.83 -5.07 24.91
CA CYS A 160 -9.93 -6.29 24.12
C CYS A 160 -9.56 -7.50 24.97
N ARG A 161 -10.35 -8.58 24.91
CA ARG A 161 -10.06 -9.83 25.61
C ARG A 161 -8.67 -10.38 25.29
N SER A 162 -8.19 -10.17 24.08
CA SER A 162 -6.88 -10.63 23.61
C SER A 162 -5.70 -9.94 24.30
N GLY A 163 -5.90 -8.76 24.90
CA GLY A 163 -4.81 -7.92 25.41
C GLY A 163 -3.85 -7.41 24.34
N ALA A 164 -4.18 -7.55 23.06
CA ALA A 164 -3.31 -7.15 21.95
C ALA A 164 -3.09 -5.63 21.94
N PRO A 165 -1.82 -5.15 21.79
CA PRO A 165 -1.53 -3.72 21.73
C PRO A 165 -2.28 -3.03 20.61
N GLY A 166 -2.88 -1.85 20.88
CA GLY A 166 -3.60 -1.04 19.90
C GLY A 166 -4.90 -1.67 19.40
N CYS A 167 -5.52 -2.53 20.19
CA CYS A 167 -6.83 -3.13 19.88
C CYS A 167 -7.98 -2.18 20.22
N LEU A 168 -7.87 -1.38 21.26
CA LEU A 168 -8.77 -0.29 21.69
C LEU A 168 -7.95 0.91 22.14
#